data_fe411cbc75f59b373e9515d9e7688ff2
#
_entry.id   fe411cbc75f59b373e9515d9e7688ff2
#
_cell.length_a   1.000
_cell.length_b   1.000
_cell.length_c   1.000
_cell.angle_alpha   90.00
_cell.angle_beta   90.00
_cell.angle_gamma   90.00
#
_symmetry.space_group_name_H-M   'P 1'
#
loop_
_entity.id
_entity.type
_entity.pdbx_description
1 polymer ?
#
loop_
_entity_poly.entity_id
_entity_poly.type
_entity_poly.pdbx_seq_one_letter_code
_entity_poly.pdbx_strand_id
1 'polypeptide(L)'
;MVNVQCFTKKGLYHKKKGEESQDAIIVYNEQNELTVAAVCDGASFSAYSGTAARVVAKSISKYLCDNFEKLLIMNRQDMQMLLTKEIENLLLHEANELGIDAKLLATTICAVAIDDS
;
A
#
# COMPACT_ATOMS: atom_id res chain seq x y z
N MET A 1 14.96 12.52 -13.81
CA MET A 1 14.15 11.28 -13.64
C MET A 1 14.62 10.53 -12.42
N VAL A 2 13.69 10.09 -11.59
CA VAL A 2 14.00 9.25 -10.43
C VAL A 2 14.13 7.80 -10.88
N ASN A 3 15.24 7.16 -10.55
CA ASN A 3 15.43 5.73 -10.80
C ASN A 3 14.99 4.95 -9.58
N VAL A 4 14.16 3.94 -9.78
CA VAL A 4 13.66 3.12 -8.69
C VAL A 4 14.01 1.66 -8.96
N GLN A 5 14.59 1.01 -7.97
CA GLN A 5 14.81 -0.42 -7.98
C GLN A 5 14.10 -1.03 -6.80
N CYS A 6 13.41 -2.13 -7.02
CA CYS A 6 12.70 -2.80 -5.94
C CYS A 6 12.78 -4.31 -6.10
N PHE A 7 12.74 -4.99 -4.99
CA PHE A 7 12.64 -6.44 -4.96
C PHE A 7 11.92 -6.89 -3.70
N THR A 8 11.36 -8.08 -3.74
CA THR A 8 10.79 -8.73 -2.58
C THR A 8 11.26 -10.18 -2.54
N LYS A 9 11.49 -10.69 -1.36
CA LYS A 9 11.93 -12.06 -1.13
C LYS A 9 11.02 -12.72 -0.13
N LYS A 10 10.52 -13.90 -0.48
CA LYS A 10 9.70 -14.70 0.40
C LYS A 10 10.56 -15.24 1.55
N GLY A 11 10.12 -15.03 2.79
CA GLY A 11 10.81 -15.52 3.97
C GLY A 11 10.78 -17.04 4.08
N LEU A 12 11.73 -17.61 4.83
CA LEU A 12 11.86 -19.05 4.99
C LEU A 12 10.59 -19.69 5.58
N TYR A 13 9.94 -19.03 6.52
CA TYR A 13 8.70 -19.50 7.14
C TYR A 13 7.60 -19.72 6.10
N HIS A 14 7.37 -18.71 5.25
CA HIS A 14 6.35 -18.78 4.20
C HIS A 14 6.72 -19.81 3.13
N LYS A 15 8.00 -19.95 2.79
CA LYS A 15 8.48 -20.98 1.85
C LYS A 15 8.18 -22.38 2.37
N LYS A 16 8.43 -22.63 3.65
CA LYS A 16 8.21 -23.94 4.27
C LYS A 16 6.74 -24.31 4.30
N LYS A 17 5.85 -23.31 4.46
CA LYS A 17 4.40 -23.53 4.47
C LYS A 17 3.77 -23.51 3.08
N GLY A 18 4.54 -23.22 2.05
CA GLY A 18 4.01 -23.06 0.69
C GLY A 18 3.13 -21.82 0.53
N GLU A 19 3.23 -20.86 1.44
CA GLU A 19 2.48 -19.61 1.39
C GLU A 19 3.14 -18.61 0.44
N GLU A 20 2.33 -17.73 -0.17
CA GLU A 20 2.85 -16.60 -0.94
C GLU A 20 3.43 -15.53 -0.01
N SER A 21 4.30 -14.68 -0.57
CA SER A 21 4.78 -13.50 0.17
C SER A 21 3.61 -12.61 0.54
N GLN A 22 3.59 -12.13 1.79
CA GLN A 22 2.58 -11.21 2.29
C GLN A 22 2.98 -9.74 2.13
N ASP A 23 4.13 -9.48 1.50
CA ASP A 23 4.61 -8.13 1.21
C ASP A 23 4.18 -7.70 -0.18
N ALA A 24 3.99 -6.41 -0.36
CA ALA A 24 3.69 -5.83 -1.67
C ALA A 24 4.52 -4.58 -1.90
N ILE A 25 4.99 -4.43 -3.12
CA ILE A 25 5.74 -3.24 -3.57
C ILE A 25 5.09 -2.76 -4.85
N ILE A 26 4.76 -1.47 -4.89
CA ILE A 26 4.22 -0.81 -6.08
C ILE A 26 5.06 0.43 -6.36
N VAL A 27 5.36 0.65 -7.64
CA VAL A 27 6.03 1.87 -8.11
C VAL A 27 5.25 2.41 -9.30
N TYR A 28 4.90 3.69 -9.23
CA TYR A 28 4.34 4.44 -10.35
C TYR A 28 5.30 5.53 -10.75
N ASN A 29 5.62 5.61 -12.05
CA ASN A 29 6.31 6.74 -12.66
C ASN A 29 5.33 7.39 -13.63
N GLU A 30 4.78 8.52 -13.24
CA GLU A 30 3.88 9.29 -14.11
C GLU A 30 4.67 10.12 -15.11
N GLN A 31 4.05 10.41 -16.27
CA GLN A 31 4.67 11.20 -17.33
C GLN A 31 5.03 12.62 -16.89
N ASN A 32 4.49 13.09 -15.78
CA ASN A 32 4.72 14.44 -15.23
C ASN A 32 5.84 14.46 -14.19
N GLU A 33 6.77 13.53 -14.27
CA GLU A 33 7.91 13.42 -13.36
C GLU A 33 7.53 13.13 -11.91
N LEU A 34 6.31 12.70 -11.67
CA LEU A 34 5.88 12.25 -10.36
C LEU A 34 6.18 10.77 -10.19
N THR A 35 6.93 10.44 -9.17
CA THR A 35 7.22 9.05 -8.79
C THR A 35 6.58 8.75 -7.45
N VAL A 36 5.81 7.67 -7.38
CA VAL A 36 5.20 7.19 -6.14
C VAL A 36 5.63 5.75 -5.93
N ALA A 37 6.06 5.44 -4.73
CA ALA A 37 6.40 4.08 -4.32
C ALA A 37 5.72 3.75 -3.00
N ALA A 38 5.25 2.53 -2.87
CA ALA A 38 4.64 2.03 -1.63
C ALA A 38 5.13 0.62 -1.33
N VAL A 39 5.43 0.38 -0.06
CA VAL A 39 5.80 -0.93 0.47
C VAL A 39 4.83 -1.26 1.58
N CYS A 40 4.22 -2.42 1.49
CA CYS A 40 3.27 -2.91 2.48
C CYS A 40 3.71 -4.29 2.96
N ASP A 41 3.70 -4.49 4.28
CA ASP A 41 4.02 -5.76 4.92
C ASP A 41 2.75 -6.30 5.58
N GLY A 42 2.21 -7.38 5.04
CA GLY A 42 1.02 -8.02 5.57
C GLY A 42 1.31 -8.76 6.88
N ALA A 43 0.38 -8.69 7.82
CA ALA A 43 0.53 -9.36 9.11
C ALA A 43 0.50 -10.88 8.95
N SER A 44 1.42 -11.57 9.63
CA SER A 44 1.61 -13.01 9.45
C SER A 44 0.51 -13.89 10.06
N PHE A 45 -0.38 -13.31 10.87
CA PHE A 45 -1.43 -14.07 11.55
C PHE A 45 -2.61 -14.47 10.66
N SER A 46 -2.71 -13.91 9.46
CA SER A 46 -3.85 -14.12 8.57
C SER A 46 -3.41 -14.52 7.17
N ALA A 47 -4.11 -15.47 6.57
CA ALA A 47 -3.93 -15.85 5.17
C ALA A 47 -4.34 -14.73 4.21
N TYR A 48 -5.11 -13.74 4.66
CA TYR A 48 -5.58 -12.62 3.85
C TYR A 48 -4.67 -11.39 3.92
N SER A 49 -3.61 -11.44 4.71
CA SER A 49 -2.71 -10.28 4.89
C SER A 49 -1.95 -9.93 3.61
N GLY A 50 -1.60 -10.92 2.79
CA GLY A 50 -1.02 -10.67 1.47
C GLY A 50 -1.97 -9.91 0.56
N THR A 51 -3.26 -10.24 0.59
CA THR A 51 -4.30 -9.51 -0.13
C THR A 51 -4.40 -8.07 0.38
N ALA A 52 -4.40 -7.88 1.70
CA ALA A 52 -4.43 -6.54 2.29
C ALA A 52 -3.24 -5.70 1.82
N ALA A 53 -2.04 -6.27 1.85
CA ALA A 53 -0.82 -5.58 1.41
C ALA A 53 -0.91 -5.15 -0.05
N ARG A 54 -1.36 -6.03 -0.94
CA ARG A 54 -1.46 -5.74 -2.37
C ARG A 54 -2.53 -4.67 -2.66
N VAL A 55 -3.68 -4.78 -2.02
CA VAL A 55 -4.79 -3.83 -2.23
C VAL A 55 -4.40 -2.44 -1.72
N VAL A 56 -3.81 -2.35 -0.53
CA VAL A 56 -3.38 -1.08 0.05
C VAL A 56 -2.26 -0.46 -0.78
N ALA A 57 -1.24 -1.23 -1.14
CA ALA A 57 -0.12 -0.71 -1.93
C ALA A 57 -0.60 -0.12 -3.27
N LYS A 58 -1.46 -0.83 -3.98
CA LYS A 58 -2.00 -0.39 -5.27
C LYS A 58 -2.87 0.85 -5.13
N SER A 59 -3.82 0.82 -4.20
CA SER A 59 -4.82 1.89 -4.08
C SER A 59 -4.24 3.17 -3.49
N ILE A 60 -3.37 3.07 -2.50
CA ILE A 60 -2.75 4.24 -1.89
C ILE A 60 -1.74 4.87 -2.84
N SER A 61 -0.99 4.08 -3.61
CA SER A 61 -0.09 4.63 -4.63
C SER A 61 -0.86 5.44 -5.67
N LYS A 62 -1.98 4.92 -6.14
CA LYS A 62 -2.83 5.65 -7.08
C LYS A 62 -3.44 6.89 -6.44
N TYR A 63 -3.89 6.79 -5.20
CA TYR A 63 -4.43 7.94 -4.47
C TYR A 63 -3.41 9.07 -4.34
N LEU A 64 -2.16 8.72 -4.01
CA LEU A 64 -1.07 9.69 -3.91
C LEU A 64 -0.78 10.36 -5.27
N CYS A 65 -0.81 9.59 -6.36
CA CYS A 65 -0.66 10.16 -7.69
C CYS A 65 -1.79 11.14 -8.02
N ASP A 66 -3.02 10.73 -7.79
CA ASP A 66 -4.21 11.50 -8.18
C ASP A 66 -4.42 12.75 -7.31
N ASN A 67 -3.88 12.75 -6.09
CA ASN A 67 -4.13 13.82 -5.11
C ASN A 67 -2.83 14.52 -4.63
N PHE A 68 -1.74 14.39 -5.37
CA PHE A 68 -0.43 14.90 -4.96
C PHE A 68 -0.46 16.39 -4.61
N GLU A 69 -1.03 17.21 -5.48
CA GLU A 69 -1.10 18.66 -5.27
C GLU A 69 -1.89 19.01 -4.00
N LYS A 70 -3.01 18.33 -3.78
CA LYS A 70 -3.85 18.53 -2.60
C LYS A 70 -3.11 18.14 -1.32
N LEU A 71 -2.41 16.99 -1.35
CA LEU A 71 -1.72 16.48 -0.18
C LEU A 71 -0.49 17.32 0.16
N LEU A 72 0.17 17.87 -0.86
CA LEU A 72 1.38 18.67 -0.69
C LEU A 72 1.17 19.91 0.18
N ILE A 73 -0.01 20.54 0.08
CA ILE A 73 -0.34 21.75 0.85
C ILE A 73 -1.05 21.46 2.17
N MET A 74 -1.33 20.20 2.45
CA MET A 74 -2.04 19.78 3.65
C MET A 74 -1.08 19.69 4.83
N ASN A 75 -1.54 20.04 6.05
CA ASN A 75 -0.71 19.80 7.22
C ASN A 75 -0.65 18.32 7.55
N ARG A 76 0.35 17.93 8.34
CA ARG A 76 0.64 16.54 8.66
C ARG A 76 -0.56 15.82 9.30
N GLN A 77 -1.23 16.49 10.22
CA GLN A 77 -2.33 15.88 10.98
C GLN A 77 -3.53 15.60 10.09
N ASP A 78 -3.91 16.56 9.25
CA ASP A 78 -5.01 16.39 8.32
C ASP A 78 -4.71 15.31 7.28
N MET A 79 -3.48 15.27 6.78
CA MET A 79 -3.04 14.23 5.84
C MET A 79 -3.13 12.85 6.48
N GLN A 80 -2.67 12.70 7.71
CA GLN A 80 -2.71 11.44 8.44
C GLN A 80 -4.14 10.94 8.61
N MET A 81 -5.04 11.83 9.01
CA MET A 81 -6.46 11.50 9.17
C MET A 81 -7.10 11.07 7.86
N LEU A 82 -6.83 11.80 6.79
CA LEU A 82 -7.39 11.52 5.47
C LEU A 82 -6.91 10.17 4.94
N LEU A 83 -5.61 9.92 4.98
CA LEU A 83 -5.04 8.67 4.47
C LEU A 83 -5.48 7.46 5.30
N THR A 84 -5.56 7.61 6.62
CA THR A 84 -6.05 6.54 7.50
C THR A 84 -7.49 6.17 7.13
N LYS A 85 -8.35 7.17 6.92
CA LYS A 85 -9.73 6.94 6.55
C LYS A 85 -9.87 6.26 5.19
N GLU A 86 -9.04 6.66 4.22
CA GLU A 86 -9.02 6.02 2.90
C GLU A 86 -8.65 4.55 3.00
N ILE A 87 -7.64 4.23 3.81
CA ILE A 87 -7.20 2.85 4.02
C ILE A 87 -8.30 2.03 4.72
N GLU A 88 -8.91 2.57 5.76
CA GLU A 88 -10.00 1.90 6.48
C GLU A 88 -11.17 1.58 5.55
N ASN A 89 -11.62 2.55 4.77
CA ASN A 89 -12.71 2.36 3.82
C ASN A 89 -12.37 1.30 2.77
N LEU A 90 -11.15 1.32 2.29
CA LEU A 90 -10.65 0.35 1.31
C LEU A 90 -10.68 -1.07 1.87
N LEU A 91 -10.20 -1.26 3.09
CA LEU A 91 -10.15 -2.58 3.73
C LEU A 91 -11.55 -3.09 4.08
N LEU A 92 -12.45 -2.20 4.51
CA LEU A 92 -13.84 -2.57 4.75
C LEU A 92 -14.53 -3.03 3.46
N HIS A 93 -14.30 -2.33 2.37
CA HIS A 93 -14.85 -2.71 1.07
C HIS A 93 -14.32 -4.09 0.63
N GLU A 94 -13.02 -4.30 0.76
CA GLU A 94 -12.39 -5.57 0.38
C GLU A 94 -12.90 -6.72 1.25
N ALA A 95 -13.06 -6.50 2.55
CA ALA A 95 -13.61 -7.50 3.48
C ALA A 95 -15.04 -7.89 3.08
N ASN A 96 -15.87 -6.92 2.70
CA ASN A 96 -17.23 -7.19 2.22
C ASN A 96 -17.23 -8.01 0.94
N GLU A 97 -16.34 -7.68 -0.02
CA GLU A 97 -16.22 -8.42 -1.27
C GLU A 97 -15.77 -9.86 -1.05
N LEU A 98 -14.89 -10.10 -0.06
CA LEU A 98 -14.38 -11.42 0.27
C LEU A 98 -15.30 -12.20 1.23
N GLY A 99 -16.27 -11.53 1.84
CA GLY A 99 -17.15 -12.15 2.84
C GLY A 99 -16.43 -12.52 4.13
N ILE A 100 -15.45 -11.74 4.55
CA ILE A 100 -14.64 -11.99 5.76
C ILE A 100 -14.69 -10.83 6.72
N ASP A 101 -14.22 -11.06 7.96
CA ASP A 101 -14.06 -10.00 8.95
C ASP A 101 -12.88 -9.10 8.56
N ALA A 102 -13.07 -7.80 8.62
CA ALA A 102 -12.05 -6.82 8.27
C ALA A 102 -10.78 -6.94 9.11
N LYS A 103 -10.86 -7.49 10.33
CA LYS A 103 -9.67 -7.76 11.17
C LYS A 103 -8.67 -8.72 10.53
N LEU A 104 -9.11 -9.52 9.56
CA LEU A 104 -8.23 -10.45 8.84
C LEU A 104 -7.40 -9.76 7.76
N LEU A 105 -7.72 -8.50 7.44
CA LEU A 105 -7.01 -7.68 6.48
C LEU A 105 -6.12 -6.68 7.23
N ALA A 106 -4.89 -7.08 7.51
CA ALA A 106 -3.96 -6.25 8.27
C ALA A 106 -2.64 -6.13 7.53
N THR A 107 -2.18 -4.89 7.38
CA THR A 107 -0.91 -4.59 6.71
C THR A 107 -0.32 -3.29 7.26
N THR A 108 1.00 -3.18 7.19
CA THR A 108 1.67 -1.90 7.32
C THR A 108 1.72 -1.20 5.98
N ILE A 109 2.02 0.08 5.98
CA ILE A 109 2.31 0.83 4.75
C ILE A 109 3.40 1.86 4.99
N CYS A 110 4.33 1.93 4.06
CA CYS A 110 5.26 3.03 3.92
C CYS A 110 5.22 3.48 2.47
N ALA A 111 4.93 4.74 2.24
CA ALA A 111 4.80 5.25 0.88
C ALA A 111 5.48 6.61 0.76
N VAL A 112 5.94 6.91 -0.46
CA VAL A 112 6.59 8.18 -0.79
C VAL A 112 6.12 8.63 -2.16
N ALA A 113 5.93 9.93 -2.31
CA ALA A 113 5.64 10.57 -3.59
C ALA A 113 6.67 11.69 -3.79
N ILE A 114 7.31 11.69 -4.94
CA ILE A 114 8.39 12.64 -5.26
C ILE A 114 8.08 13.29 -6.60
N ASP A 115 8.03 14.61 -6.59
CA ASP A 115 7.95 15.41 -7.79
C ASP A 115 9.36 15.85 -8.19
N ASP A 116 9.80 15.44 -9.37
CA ASP A 116 11.14 15.72 -9.91
C ASP A 116 11.14 16.90 -10.89
N SER A 117 10.02 17.59 -11.00
CA SER A 117 9.88 18.74 -11.91
C SER A 117 10.59 20.01 -11.41
#